data_5f519b6868b3dde9f4bca17d41dcd457
#
_entry.id   5f519b6868b3dde9f4bca17d41dcd457
#
_cell.length_a   1.000
_cell.length_b   1.000
_cell.length_c   1.000
_cell.angle_alpha   90.00
_cell.angle_beta   90.00
_cell.angle_gamma   90.00
#
_symmetry.space_group_name_H-M   'P 1'
#
loop_
_entity.id
_entity.type
_entity.pdbx_description
1 polymer ?
#
loop_
_entity_poly.entity_id
_entity_poly.type
_entity_poly.pdbx_seq_one_letter_code
_entity_poly.pdbx_strand_id
1 'polypeptide(L)'
;AVARLAMALAPHARTVWIACGPGNNGGDGLEAAALLQQWGRRCVVTWLGSSERAPADARASWHRAQEAGVVFADTAPQGLGPQDLCIDALLGIGLASGKPRNADTSLLTLLQALHDAPAPVLAVDIPSGLQADTGTYAPELIADSAYGTGAGSLFHAQNTLTLLTLKPGLFTASGRDAAGTVWFDDLGADLSNEAASAWLAGAPA
;
A
#
# COMPACT_ATOMS: atom_id res chain seq x y z
N ALA A 1 -0.49 13.18 -2.42
CA ALA A 1 0.58 12.58 -1.63
C ALA A 1 1.26 11.40 -2.38
N VAL A 2 0.62 10.23 -2.57
CA VAL A 2 1.20 8.99 -3.11
C VAL A 2 1.92 9.20 -4.46
N ALA A 3 1.23 9.76 -5.46
CA ALA A 3 1.83 9.99 -6.79
C ALA A 3 3.07 10.90 -6.75
N ARG A 4 3.08 11.93 -5.89
CA ARG A 4 4.24 12.81 -5.73
C ARG A 4 5.44 12.08 -5.15
N LEU A 5 5.21 11.27 -4.10
CA LEU A 5 6.28 10.47 -3.51
C LEU A 5 6.79 9.41 -4.50
N ALA A 6 5.89 8.72 -5.22
CA ALA A 6 6.27 7.76 -6.25
C ALA A 6 7.20 8.38 -7.31
N MET A 7 6.89 9.60 -7.76
CA MET A 7 7.74 10.35 -8.68
C MET A 7 9.09 10.74 -8.09
N ALA A 8 9.15 11.05 -6.79
CA ALA A 8 10.40 11.39 -6.11
C ALA A 8 11.29 10.15 -5.91
N LEU A 9 10.70 9.01 -5.56
CA LEU A 9 11.42 7.75 -5.33
C LEU A 9 11.89 7.09 -6.62
N ALA A 10 11.06 7.14 -7.66
CA ALA A 10 11.31 6.44 -8.93
C ALA A 10 11.04 7.34 -10.15
N PRO A 11 11.80 8.46 -10.33
CA PRO A 11 11.55 9.44 -11.38
C PRO A 11 11.71 8.87 -12.80
N HIS A 12 12.41 7.76 -12.93
CA HIS A 12 12.69 7.09 -14.20
C HIS A 12 11.97 5.73 -14.35
N ALA A 13 11.01 5.43 -13.47
CA ALA A 13 10.25 4.18 -13.56
C ALA A 13 9.63 4.03 -14.95
N ARG A 14 9.86 2.87 -15.58
CA ARG A 14 9.32 2.53 -16.89
C ARG A 14 7.86 2.13 -16.79
N THR A 15 7.55 1.35 -15.76
CA THR A 15 6.20 0.92 -15.42
C THR A 15 5.97 1.15 -13.92
N VAL A 16 4.82 1.67 -13.57
CA VAL A 16 4.34 1.71 -12.20
C VAL A 16 3.18 0.72 -12.09
N TRP A 17 3.40 -0.38 -11.36
CA TRP A 17 2.34 -1.32 -11.05
C TRP A 17 1.70 -0.96 -9.72
N ILE A 18 0.37 -0.84 -9.69
CA ILE A 18 -0.37 -0.47 -8.50
C ILE A 18 -1.36 -1.59 -8.18
N ALA A 19 -1.15 -2.29 -7.07
CA ALA A 19 -2.06 -3.31 -6.54
C ALA A 19 -3.06 -2.63 -5.61
N CYS A 20 -4.33 -2.58 -6.00
CA CYS A 20 -5.39 -1.86 -5.30
C CYS A 20 -6.38 -2.82 -4.66
N GLY A 21 -6.67 -2.62 -3.38
CA GLY A 21 -7.71 -3.32 -2.65
C GLY A 21 -9.12 -2.75 -2.91
N PRO A 22 -10.15 -3.36 -2.30
CA PRO A 22 -11.54 -2.98 -2.52
C PRO A 22 -11.99 -1.75 -1.70
N GLY A 23 -11.16 -1.28 -0.75
CA GLY A 23 -11.48 -0.20 0.18
C GLY A 23 -10.87 1.15 -0.22
N ASN A 24 -10.85 2.09 0.75
CA ASN A 24 -10.33 3.44 0.55
C ASN A 24 -8.83 3.45 0.23
N ASN A 25 -8.04 2.56 0.84
CA ASN A 25 -6.62 2.43 0.51
C ASN A 25 -6.41 2.12 -0.98
N GLY A 26 -7.23 1.20 -1.53
CA GLY A 26 -7.28 0.96 -2.98
C GLY A 26 -7.68 2.20 -3.77
N GLY A 27 -8.60 3.02 -3.23
CA GLY A 27 -8.98 4.30 -3.78
C GLY A 27 -7.82 5.29 -3.89
N ASP A 28 -6.95 5.35 -2.87
CA ASP A 28 -5.73 6.17 -2.88
C ASP A 28 -4.74 5.69 -3.96
N GLY A 29 -4.64 4.37 -4.13
CA GLY A 29 -3.85 3.76 -5.21
C GLY A 29 -4.40 4.10 -6.60
N LEU A 30 -5.72 4.02 -6.79
CA LEU A 30 -6.40 4.38 -8.05
C LEU A 30 -6.20 5.87 -8.39
N GLU A 31 -6.31 6.75 -7.38
CA GLU A 31 -6.06 8.18 -7.56
C GLU A 31 -4.60 8.44 -7.94
N ALA A 32 -3.67 7.75 -7.29
CA ALA A 32 -2.26 7.85 -7.63
C ALA A 32 -1.99 7.38 -9.07
N ALA A 33 -2.64 6.30 -9.51
CA ALA A 33 -2.54 5.81 -10.88
C ALA A 33 -3.03 6.85 -11.90
N ALA A 34 -4.18 7.49 -11.65
CA ALA A 34 -4.72 8.53 -12.50
C ALA A 34 -3.74 9.70 -12.66
N LEU A 35 -3.20 10.21 -11.55
CA LEU A 35 -2.25 11.31 -11.55
C LEU A 35 -0.93 10.94 -12.24
N LEU A 36 -0.37 9.78 -11.93
CA LEU A 36 0.88 9.32 -12.55
C LEU A 36 0.73 9.15 -14.06
N GLN A 37 -0.40 8.60 -14.51
CA GLN A 37 -0.71 8.46 -15.94
C GLN A 37 -0.81 9.82 -16.62
N GLN A 38 -1.48 10.80 -16.01
CA GLN A 38 -1.56 12.18 -16.50
C GLN A 38 -0.18 12.85 -16.57
N TRP A 39 0.74 12.49 -15.68
CA TRP A 39 2.13 12.96 -15.69
C TRP A 39 3.04 12.19 -16.65
N GLY A 40 2.44 11.35 -17.51
CA GLY A 40 3.15 10.62 -18.56
C GLY A 40 3.83 9.34 -18.10
N ARG A 41 3.44 8.78 -16.95
CA ARG A 41 3.95 7.49 -16.48
C ARG A 41 3.04 6.36 -16.99
N ARG A 42 3.64 5.25 -17.41
CA ARG A 42 2.90 4.05 -17.75
C ARG A 42 2.44 3.36 -16.46
N CYS A 43 1.14 3.42 -16.19
CA CYS A 43 0.54 2.77 -15.02
C CYS A 43 -0.22 1.51 -15.42
N VAL A 44 -0.05 0.46 -14.61
CA VAL A 44 -0.87 -0.76 -14.67
C VAL A 44 -1.49 -0.96 -13.30
N VAL A 45 -2.80 -1.10 -13.24
CA VAL A 45 -3.54 -1.32 -12.00
C VAL A 45 -4.11 -2.73 -11.98
N THR A 46 -3.91 -3.43 -10.87
CA THR A 46 -4.67 -4.65 -10.54
C THR A 46 -5.58 -4.32 -9.37
N TRP A 47 -6.89 -4.36 -9.57
CA TRP A 47 -7.88 -3.93 -8.58
C TRP A 47 -8.77 -5.07 -8.12
N LEU A 48 -8.75 -5.37 -6.82
CA LEU A 48 -9.59 -6.38 -6.18
C LEU A 48 -11.02 -5.90 -5.84
N GLY A 49 -11.31 -4.63 -6.11
CA GLY A 49 -12.63 -4.03 -5.91
C GLY A 49 -13.54 -4.21 -7.12
N SER A 50 -14.75 -3.68 -6.97
CA SER A 50 -15.69 -3.51 -8.08
C SER A 50 -16.40 -2.17 -7.96
N SER A 51 -16.78 -1.59 -9.10
CA SER A 51 -17.47 -0.29 -9.14
C SER A 51 -18.79 -0.28 -8.37
N GLU A 52 -19.47 -1.44 -8.25
CA GLU A 52 -20.75 -1.54 -7.56
C GLU A 52 -20.60 -1.55 -6.02
N ARG A 53 -19.49 -2.11 -5.51
CA ARG A 53 -19.30 -2.35 -4.07
C ARG A 53 -18.27 -1.43 -3.42
N ALA A 54 -17.47 -0.73 -4.22
CA ALA A 54 -16.45 0.17 -3.71
C ALA A 54 -17.06 1.38 -2.96
N PRO A 55 -16.38 1.89 -1.93
CA PRO A 55 -16.71 3.18 -1.33
C PRO A 55 -16.82 4.28 -2.40
N ALA A 56 -17.63 5.32 -2.11
CA ALA A 56 -17.91 6.38 -3.09
C ALA A 56 -16.62 7.04 -3.62
N ASP A 57 -15.68 7.34 -2.72
CA ASP A 57 -14.41 7.98 -3.08
C ASP A 57 -13.51 7.07 -3.92
N ALA A 58 -13.41 5.78 -3.55
CA ALA A 58 -12.66 4.81 -4.33
C ALA A 58 -13.26 4.60 -5.73
N ARG A 59 -14.59 4.61 -5.84
CA ARG A 59 -15.28 4.56 -7.14
C ARG A 59 -15.01 5.81 -7.98
N ALA A 60 -15.02 6.99 -7.38
CA ALA A 60 -14.67 8.23 -8.07
C ALA A 60 -13.21 8.19 -8.57
N SER A 61 -12.27 7.70 -7.76
CA SER A 61 -10.87 7.52 -8.15
C SER A 61 -10.72 6.49 -9.29
N TRP A 62 -11.51 5.42 -9.28
CA TRP A 62 -11.55 4.44 -10.38
C TRP A 62 -11.99 5.08 -11.70
N HIS A 63 -13.05 5.90 -11.70
CA HIS A 63 -13.49 6.63 -12.90
C HIS A 63 -12.38 7.54 -13.41
N ARG A 64 -11.71 8.31 -12.54
CA ARG A 64 -10.59 9.17 -12.94
C ARG A 64 -9.43 8.39 -13.53
N ALA A 65 -9.12 7.20 -12.97
CA ALA A 65 -8.08 6.34 -13.52
C ALA A 65 -8.43 5.82 -14.93
N GLN A 66 -9.71 5.47 -15.16
CA GLN A 66 -10.17 5.07 -16.50
C GLN A 66 -10.11 6.24 -17.48
N GLU A 67 -10.59 7.44 -17.10
CA GLU A 67 -10.53 8.65 -17.91
C GLU A 67 -9.10 9.06 -18.27
N ALA A 68 -8.16 8.85 -17.35
CA ALA A 68 -6.73 9.08 -17.57
C ALA A 68 -6.07 8.03 -18.50
N GLY A 69 -6.78 6.96 -18.87
CA GLY A 69 -6.26 5.90 -19.73
C GLY A 69 -5.32 4.91 -19.02
N VAL A 70 -5.49 4.74 -17.70
CA VAL A 70 -4.75 3.73 -16.94
C VAL A 70 -5.11 2.33 -17.44
N VAL A 71 -4.11 1.47 -17.61
CA VAL A 71 -4.31 0.07 -17.98
C VAL A 71 -4.72 -0.73 -16.77
N PHE A 72 -5.85 -1.44 -16.85
CA PHE A 72 -6.29 -2.38 -15.83
C PHE A 72 -5.95 -3.82 -16.24
N ALA A 73 -5.44 -4.61 -15.32
CA ALA A 73 -5.07 -6.01 -15.53
C ALA A 73 -5.57 -6.87 -14.36
N ASP A 74 -5.91 -8.12 -14.63
CA ASP A 74 -6.39 -9.07 -13.60
C ASP A 74 -5.25 -9.62 -12.73
N THR A 75 -4.01 -9.52 -13.21
CA THR A 75 -2.82 -10.03 -12.54
C THR A 75 -1.69 -9.00 -12.56
N ALA A 76 -0.66 -9.23 -11.75
CA ALA A 76 0.58 -8.47 -11.81
C ALA A 76 1.20 -8.51 -13.22
N PRO A 77 1.75 -7.39 -13.73
CA PRO A 77 2.43 -7.36 -15.01
C PRO A 77 3.64 -8.29 -15.03
N GLN A 78 3.84 -8.98 -16.13
CA GLN A 78 5.04 -9.77 -16.33
C GLN A 78 6.24 -8.88 -16.66
N GLY A 79 7.44 -9.30 -16.20
CA GLY A 79 8.69 -8.64 -16.58
C GLY A 79 8.98 -7.33 -15.86
N LEU A 80 8.38 -7.10 -14.68
CA LEU A 80 8.81 -6.03 -13.79
C LEU A 80 10.29 -6.19 -13.45
N GLY A 81 11.02 -5.09 -13.46
CA GLY A 81 12.46 -5.04 -13.18
C GLY A 81 12.82 -4.02 -12.10
N PRO A 82 14.09 -3.95 -11.68
CA PRO A 82 14.53 -3.03 -10.62
C PRO A 82 14.34 -1.54 -10.94
N GLN A 83 14.07 -1.20 -12.20
CA GLN A 83 13.80 0.16 -12.66
C GLN A 83 12.30 0.49 -12.75
N ASP A 84 11.44 -0.43 -12.36
CA ASP A 84 10.01 -0.20 -12.23
C ASP A 84 9.68 0.18 -10.78
N LEU A 85 8.42 0.49 -10.51
CA LEU A 85 7.92 0.76 -9.16
C LEU A 85 6.66 -0.06 -8.94
N CYS A 86 6.58 -0.71 -7.78
CA CYS A 86 5.34 -1.31 -7.29
C CYS A 86 4.73 -0.40 -6.23
N ILE A 87 3.40 -0.27 -6.22
CA ILE A 87 2.66 0.42 -5.18
C ILE A 87 1.69 -0.58 -4.54
N ASP A 88 1.87 -0.81 -3.24
CA ASP A 88 0.96 -1.59 -2.42
C ASP A 88 -0.13 -0.68 -1.84
N ALA A 89 -1.31 -0.76 -2.41
CA ALA A 89 -2.53 -0.12 -1.96
C ALA A 89 -3.65 -1.16 -1.71
N LEU A 90 -3.28 -2.40 -1.31
CA LEU A 90 -4.24 -3.48 -1.11
C LEU A 90 -5.03 -3.30 0.18
N LEU A 91 -4.34 -3.16 1.31
CA LEU A 91 -4.96 -3.08 2.63
C LEU A 91 -4.38 -1.90 3.41
N GLY A 92 -5.23 -1.13 4.07
CA GLY A 92 -4.86 -0.10 5.03
C GLY A 92 -5.23 -0.51 6.45
N ILE A 93 -5.48 0.47 7.32
CA ILE A 93 -5.83 0.28 8.74
C ILE A 93 -7.09 -0.55 8.99
N GLY A 94 -7.91 -0.81 7.99
CA GLY A 94 -9.17 -1.57 8.12
C GLY A 94 -9.02 -3.06 8.49
N LEU A 95 -7.79 -3.57 8.64
CA LEU A 95 -7.51 -4.91 9.18
C LEU A 95 -7.69 -5.00 10.71
N ALA A 96 -7.80 -3.87 11.40
CA ALA A 96 -7.72 -3.77 12.85
C ALA A 96 -8.91 -4.34 13.63
N SER A 97 -9.93 -4.90 13.04
CA SER A 97 -11.12 -5.30 13.79
C SER A 97 -11.50 -6.76 13.63
N GLY A 98 -10.68 -7.67 14.18
CA GLY A 98 -11.14 -8.91 14.84
C GLY A 98 -12.10 -9.86 14.10
N LYS A 99 -12.37 -9.66 12.84
CA LYS A 99 -13.09 -10.63 12.03
C LYS A 99 -12.09 -11.38 11.16
N PRO A 100 -11.86 -12.67 11.40
CA PRO A 100 -11.08 -13.49 10.50
C PRO A 100 -11.74 -13.38 9.11
N ARG A 101 -11.05 -12.75 8.18
CA ARG A 101 -11.36 -12.85 6.76
C ARG A 101 -10.61 -14.08 6.29
N ASN A 102 -11.33 -15.05 5.74
CA ASN A 102 -10.65 -16.02 4.88
C ASN A 102 -9.87 -15.21 3.86
N ALA A 103 -8.55 -15.32 3.88
CA ALA A 103 -7.73 -14.58 2.93
C ALA A 103 -8.18 -14.98 1.52
N ASP A 104 -8.66 -14.00 0.77
CA ASP A 104 -9.04 -14.23 -0.62
C ASP A 104 -7.76 -14.65 -1.38
N THR A 105 -7.84 -15.75 -2.11
CA THR A 105 -6.72 -16.27 -2.91
C THR A 105 -6.14 -15.18 -3.82
N SER A 106 -6.98 -14.29 -4.34
CA SER A 106 -6.55 -13.16 -5.18
C SER A 106 -5.68 -12.17 -4.40
N LEU A 107 -6.05 -11.85 -3.15
CA LEU A 107 -5.25 -11.00 -2.27
C LEU A 107 -3.88 -11.61 -1.99
N LEU A 108 -3.84 -12.89 -1.62
CA LEU A 108 -2.58 -13.60 -1.35
C LEU A 108 -1.68 -13.65 -2.59
N THR A 109 -2.27 -13.87 -3.77
CA THR A 109 -1.54 -13.87 -5.04
C THR A 109 -0.89 -12.50 -5.33
N LEU A 110 -1.60 -11.40 -5.07
CA LEU A 110 -1.04 -10.06 -5.29
C LEU A 110 0.02 -9.70 -4.24
N LEU A 111 -0.18 -10.07 -2.97
CA LEU A 111 0.84 -9.91 -1.93
C LEU A 111 2.12 -10.68 -2.27
N GLN A 112 1.98 -11.93 -2.76
CA GLN A 112 3.12 -12.72 -3.21
C GLN A 112 3.81 -12.05 -4.41
N ALA A 113 3.04 -11.55 -5.38
CA ALA A 113 3.61 -10.87 -6.54
C ALA A 113 4.36 -9.58 -6.16
N LEU A 114 3.87 -8.83 -5.15
CA LEU A 114 4.59 -7.67 -4.60
C LEU A 114 5.88 -8.09 -3.88
N HIS A 115 5.82 -9.18 -3.11
CA HIS A 115 6.98 -9.71 -2.40
C HIS A 115 8.10 -10.16 -3.36
N ASP A 116 7.73 -10.86 -4.43
CA ASP A 116 8.65 -11.44 -5.40
C ASP A 116 9.13 -10.44 -6.45
N ALA A 117 8.51 -9.25 -6.50
CA ALA A 117 8.85 -8.24 -7.48
C ALA A 117 10.29 -7.75 -7.29
N PRO A 118 11.12 -7.71 -8.35
CA PRO A 118 12.46 -7.13 -8.27
C PRO A 118 12.43 -5.60 -8.19
N ALA A 119 11.28 -4.99 -8.44
CA ALA A 119 11.04 -3.55 -8.34
C ALA A 119 10.84 -3.13 -6.86
N PRO A 120 11.30 -1.93 -6.46
CA PRO A 120 11.00 -1.41 -5.14
C PRO A 120 9.49 -1.24 -4.92
N VAL A 121 9.06 -1.41 -3.67
CA VAL A 121 7.65 -1.27 -3.27
C VAL A 121 7.47 -0.03 -2.40
N LEU A 122 6.46 0.78 -2.75
CA LEU A 122 5.91 1.85 -1.95
C LEU A 122 4.56 1.39 -1.37
N ALA A 123 4.48 1.22 -0.05
CA ALA A 123 3.22 0.93 0.61
C ALA A 123 2.44 2.23 0.90
N VAL A 124 1.13 2.18 0.67
CA VAL A 124 0.19 3.27 0.98
C VAL A 124 -0.41 3.04 2.35
N ASP A 125 -0.25 4.02 3.22
CA ASP A 125 -0.70 4.08 4.59
C ASP A 125 0.03 3.12 5.54
N ILE A 126 0.03 1.84 5.25
CA ILE A 126 0.73 0.78 5.99
C ILE A 126 0.99 -0.40 5.05
N PRO A 127 2.11 -1.14 5.19
CA PRO A 127 2.31 -2.36 4.43
C PRO A 127 1.14 -3.33 4.60
N SER A 128 0.61 -3.84 3.49
CA SER A 128 -0.59 -4.68 3.52
C SER A 128 -0.37 -5.95 4.35
N GLY A 129 -1.31 -6.18 5.28
CA GLY A 129 -1.23 -7.29 6.24
C GLY A 129 -0.64 -6.91 7.60
N LEU A 130 0.01 -5.78 7.74
CA LEU A 130 0.51 -5.27 9.01
C LEU A 130 -0.62 -4.60 9.80
N GLN A 131 -0.72 -4.87 11.09
CA GLN A 131 -1.68 -4.22 11.98
C GLN A 131 -1.15 -2.85 12.44
N ALA A 132 -1.96 -1.82 12.26
CA ALA A 132 -1.59 -0.43 12.49
C ALA A 132 -1.22 -0.12 13.94
N ASP A 133 -1.84 -0.79 14.90
CA ASP A 133 -1.64 -0.53 16.33
C ASP A 133 -0.48 -1.32 16.92
N THR A 134 -0.25 -2.54 16.44
CA THR A 134 0.66 -3.51 17.08
C THR A 134 1.95 -3.76 16.30
N GLY A 135 1.93 -3.54 14.99
CA GLY A 135 3.06 -3.88 14.11
C GLY A 135 3.24 -5.40 13.92
N THR A 136 2.21 -6.19 14.23
CA THR A 136 2.20 -7.62 13.93
C THR A 136 1.42 -7.87 12.65
N TYR A 137 1.73 -8.94 11.93
CA TYR A 137 0.93 -9.33 10.78
C TYR A 137 -0.36 -10.01 11.20
N ALA A 138 -1.40 -9.82 10.40
CA ALA A 138 -2.68 -10.48 10.59
C ALA A 138 -2.51 -12.00 10.49
N PRO A 139 -2.94 -12.79 11.50
CA PRO A 139 -2.69 -14.23 11.55
C PRO A 139 -3.22 -14.99 10.32
N GLU A 140 -4.34 -14.56 9.77
CA GLU A 140 -4.96 -15.14 8.57
C GLU A 140 -4.11 -15.00 7.30
N LEU A 141 -3.26 -13.98 7.24
CA LEU A 141 -2.33 -13.76 6.12
C LEU A 141 -1.02 -14.54 6.29
N ILE A 142 -0.72 -14.97 7.52
CA ILE A 142 0.47 -15.78 7.82
C ILE A 142 0.15 -17.27 7.67
N ALA A 143 -1.04 -17.71 8.12
CA ALA A 143 -1.39 -19.13 8.24
C ALA A 143 -1.58 -19.82 6.87
N ASP A 144 -2.13 -19.10 5.88
CA ASP A 144 -2.42 -19.63 4.54
C ASP A 144 -1.36 -19.27 3.50
N SER A 145 -0.35 -18.49 3.90
CA SER A 145 0.63 -18.03 2.94
C SER A 145 1.69 -19.09 2.69
N ALA A 146 1.99 -19.31 1.42
CA ALA A 146 3.28 -19.84 0.96
C ALA A 146 4.48 -18.99 1.45
N TYR A 147 4.23 -17.91 2.17
CA TYR A 147 5.16 -17.16 3.00
C TYR A 147 5.67 -18.12 4.09
N GLY A 148 6.72 -18.88 3.78
CA GLY A 148 7.26 -19.98 4.57
C GLY A 148 7.34 -19.67 6.06
N THR A 149 7.25 -20.70 6.87
CA THR A 149 7.29 -20.70 8.34
C THR A 149 8.56 -20.14 8.99
N GLY A 150 9.35 -19.35 8.24
CA GLY A 150 10.55 -18.65 8.71
C GLY A 150 10.30 -17.15 8.86
N ALA A 151 10.77 -16.54 9.93
CA ALA A 151 10.69 -15.11 10.25
C ALA A 151 11.31 -14.17 9.18
N GLY A 152 11.69 -14.66 8.02
CA GLY A 152 12.31 -13.90 6.93
C GLY A 152 11.48 -13.75 5.66
N SER A 153 10.23 -14.22 5.63
CA SER A 153 9.43 -14.30 4.40
C SER A 153 8.15 -13.47 4.44
N LEU A 154 8.03 -12.49 5.30
CA LEU A 154 6.88 -11.60 5.35
C LEU A 154 7.08 -10.44 4.37
N PHE A 155 5.97 -9.94 3.80
CA PHE A 155 6.00 -8.83 2.86
C PHE A 155 6.66 -7.57 3.48
N HIS A 156 7.60 -6.99 2.76
CA HIS A 156 8.29 -5.77 3.13
C HIS A 156 8.14 -4.71 2.04
N ALA A 157 7.87 -3.48 2.43
CA ALA A 157 8.00 -2.33 1.56
C ALA A 157 9.37 -1.66 1.76
N GLN A 158 9.98 -1.15 0.71
CA GLN A 158 11.18 -0.31 0.84
C GLN A 158 10.83 1.08 1.35
N ASN A 159 9.62 1.53 1.07
CA ASN A 159 9.09 2.81 1.52
C ASN A 159 7.62 2.65 1.92
N THR A 160 7.20 3.36 2.94
CA THR A 160 5.79 3.46 3.34
C THR A 160 5.41 4.92 3.46
N LEU A 161 4.36 5.34 2.76
CA LEU A 161 3.74 6.65 2.95
C LEU A 161 2.54 6.52 3.87
N THR A 162 2.71 6.89 5.13
CA THR A 162 1.59 6.91 6.08
C THR A 162 0.84 8.23 6.01
N LEU A 163 -0.49 8.16 6.07
CA LEU A 163 -1.40 9.27 5.80
C LEU A 163 -2.14 9.69 7.07
N LEU A 164 -2.42 10.99 7.21
CA LEU A 164 -3.16 11.63 8.30
C LEU A 164 -2.44 11.58 9.65
N THR A 165 -2.07 10.39 10.13
CA THR A 165 -1.37 10.20 11.41
C THR A 165 -0.33 9.09 11.28
N LEU A 166 0.73 9.15 12.08
CA LEU A 166 1.67 8.06 12.23
C LEU A 166 0.99 6.89 12.96
N LYS A 167 1.18 5.66 12.44
CA LYS A 167 0.64 4.45 13.04
C LYS A 167 1.69 3.80 13.94
N PRO A 168 1.38 3.49 15.22
CA PRO A 168 2.34 2.84 16.13
C PRO A 168 2.95 1.56 15.54
N GLY A 169 2.14 0.80 14.82
CA GLY A 169 2.55 -0.46 14.19
C GLY A 169 3.70 -0.35 13.19
N LEU A 170 3.94 0.83 12.61
CA LEU A 170 5.10 1.05 11.72
C LEU A 170 6.43 1.06 12.47
N PHE A 171 6.39 1.30 13.78
CA PHE A 171 7.58 1.50 14.62
C PHE A 171 7.74 0.40 15.69
N THR A 172 6.85 -0.57 15.72
CA THR A 172 6.82 -1.66 16.71
C THR A 172 6.86 -3.03 16.03
N ALA A 173 7.27 -4.05 16.79
CA ALA A 173 7.29 -5.44 16.36
C ALA A 173 7.88 -5.62 14.94
N SER A 174 7.18 -6.36 14.07
CA SER A 174 7.59 -6.60 12.67
C SER A 174 7.49 -5.36 11.79
N GLY A 175 6.72 -4.33 12.21
CA GLY A 175 6.54 -3.12 11.41
C GLY A 175 7.83 -2.34 11.19
N ARG A 176 8.79 -2.42 12.13
CA ARG A 176 10.12 -1.80 12.01
C ARG A 176 10.90 -2.29 10.80
N ASP A 177 10.73 -3.58 10.48
CA ASP A 177 11.41 -4.20 9.34
C ASP A 177 10.54 -4.12 8.07
N ALA A 178 9.21 -4.22 8.23
CA ALA A 178 8.27 -4.27 7.12
C ALA A 178 8.05 -2.92 6.42
N ALA A 179 8.13 -1.81 7.17
CA ALA A 179 7.76 -0.49 6.65
C ALA A 179 8.85 0.20 5.82
N GLY A 180 10.10 -0.24 5.92
CA GLY A 180 11.23 0.43 5.29
C GLY A 180 11.36 1.89 5.75
N THR A 181 11.62 2.79 4.82
CA THR A 181 11.62 4.24 5.11
C THR A 181 10.19 4.76 5.22
N VAL A 182 9.83 5.28 6.40
CA VAL A 182 8.50 5.83 6.65
C VAL A 182 8.47 7.31 6.27
N TRP A 183 7.56 7.64 5.36
CA TRP A 183 7.20 8.99 4.94
C TRP A 183 5.83 9.33 5.53
N PHE A 184 5.59 10.60 5.82
CA PHE A 184 4.35 11.08 6.40
C PHE A 184 3.74 12.22 5.60
N ASP A 185 2.44 12.20 5.40
CA ASP A 185 1.65 13.30 4.82
C ASP A 185 0.35 13.45 5.62
N ASP A 186 0.14 14.62 6.22
CA ASP A 186 -1.06 14.93 7.00
C ASP A 186 -2.29 15.23 6.12
N LEU A 187 -2.11 15.24 4.80
CA LEU A 187 -3.14 15.59 3.81
C LEU A 187 -3.77 16.98 4.01
N GLY A 188 -3.08 17.83 4.76
CA GLY A 188 -3.59 19.17 5.13
C GLY A 188 -4.62 19.14 6.26
N ALA A 189 -4.75 18.04 7.01
CA ALA A 189 -5.64 17.98 8.16
C ALA A 189 -5.06 18.78 9.34
N ASP A 190 -5.87 19.60 9.97
CA ASP A 190 -5.50 20.29 11.22
C ASP A 190 -5.73 19.37 12.42
N LEU A 191 -4.66 18.78 12.91
CA LEU A 191 -4.66 17.89 14.07
C LEU A 191 -4.16 18.60 15.36
N SER A 192 -4.02 19.92 15.35
CA SER A 192 -3.46 20.69 16.47
C SER A 192 -4.21 20.55 17.78
N ASN A 193 -5.50 20.20 17.74
CA ASN A 193 -6.36 20.01 18.91
C ASN A 193 -6.49 18.53 19.34
N GLU A 194 -5.86 17.61 18.63
CA GLU A 194 -5.93 16.18 18.96
C GLU A 194 -4.80 15.79 19.92
N ALA A 195 -5.14 15.04 20.96
CA ALA A 195 -4.15 14.52 21.89
C ALA A 195 -3.38 13.37 21.24
N ALA A 196 -2.04 13.44 21.25
CA ALA A 196 -1.22 12.32 20.81
C ALA A 196 -1.40 11.11 21.74
N SER A 197 -1.67 9.95 21.17
CA SER A 197 -1.79 8.69 21.94
C SER A 197 -0.44 8.02 22.20
N ALA A 198 0.61 8.39 21.46
CA ALA A 198 1.97 7.90 21.60
C ALA A 198 2.98 8.92 21.04
N TRP A 199 4.24 8.78 21.43
CA TRP A 199 5.34 9.59 20.92
C TRP A 199 6.46 8.69 20.40
N LEU A 200 7.06 9.08 19.27
CA LEU A 200 8.32 8.46 18.86
C LEU A 200 9.43 8.96 19.79
N ALA A 201 10.21 8.04 20.35
CA ALA A 201 11.42 8.40 21.08
C ALA A 201 12.41 9.02 20.06
N GLY A 202 12.67 10.31 20.21
CA GLY A 202 13.72 10.97 19.43
C GLY A 202 15.10 10.43 19.80
N ALA A 203 16.11 10.61 18.94
CA ALA A 203 17.49 10.45 19.34
C ALA A 203 17.75 11.40 20.52
N PRO A 204 18.46 10.95 21.57
CA PRO A 204 18.87 11.86 22.62
C PRO A 204 19.66 13.01 22.01
N ALA A 205 19.31 14.24 22.41
CA ALA A 205 19.99 15.45 21.96
C ALA A 205 21.45 15.47 22.41
#